data_f4e8dc17e54cc59507c4e654216b121a
#
_entry.id   f4e8dc17e54cc59507c4e654216b121a
#
_cell.length_a   1.000
_cell.length_b   1.000
_cell.length_c   1.000
_cell.angle_alpha   90.00
_cell.angle_beta   90.00
_cell.angle_gamma   90.00
#
_symmetry.space_group_name_H-M   'P 1'
#
loop_
_entity.id
_entity.type
_entity.pdbx_description
1 polymer ?
#
loop_
_entity_poly.entity_id
_entity_poly.type
_entity_poly.pdbx_seq_one_letter_code
_entity_poly.pdbx_strand_id
1 'polypeptide(L)'
;MKTVLEAVPPELHRGEAAIEAVVEKVARVQAACPIDVVNIPEIHEEPSRSDQGERRQPFAPRMAPRDLARVLHERLGVESMINHVVVHHASEQALVDWVNETWEAYGIRRFVLVGGGRHSVRYPGPGVTRANGLLRERSRVESLRIGNICIPSRHDEAERLAAKTAAGADFFTTQILYEPEAFTALLDTLAARAALPPEILLAFCPIRNARNLRFLLWLGVTVSDALYDWLTADDAQVLARSLEQIRHAWAQIVAHQRAHGRAAPALDINLAPIGPIPPAATVALAKDLAALHRAPPIGV
;
A
#
# COMPACT_ATOMS: atom_id res chain seq x y z
N MET A 1 -15.26 2.94 -6.29
CA MET A 1 -14.10 2.30 -5.64
C MET A 1 -13.03 2.07 -6.69
N LYS A 2 -11.86 2.61 -6.47
CA LYS A 2 -10.66 2.37 -7.30
C LYS A 2 -9.98 1.08 -6.86
N THR A 3 -9.32 0.43 -7.82
CA THR A 3 -8.51 -0.76 -7.57
C THR A 3 -7.06 -0.47 -7.93
N VAL A 4 -6.20 -0.47 -6.92
CA VAL A 4 -4.74 -0.37 -7.09
C VAL A 4 -4.16 -1.77 -6.97
N LEU A 5 -3.20 -2.11 -7.83
CA LEU A 5 -2.45 -3.37 -7.76
C LEU A 5 -0.99 -3.09 -7.45
N GLU A 6 -0.46 -3.69 -6.40
CA GLU A 6 0.96 -3.56 -6.09
C GLU A 6 1.80 -4.54 -6.93
N ALA A 7 2.83 -4.00 -7.58
CA ALA A 7 3.81 -4.75 -8.34
C ALA A 7 5.22 -4.49 -7.77
N VAL A 8 5.75 -5.48 -7.07
CA VAL A 8 7.10 -5.40 -6.48
C VAL A 8 8.16 -5.50 -7.57
N PRO A 9 9.11 -4.54 -7.65
CA PRO A 9 10.19 -4.60 -8.62
C PRO A 9 11.01 -5.88 -8.51
N PRO A 10 11.40 -6.50 -9.63
CA PRO A 10 12.19 -7.73 -9.62
C PRO A 10 13.62 -7.47 -9.13
N GLU A 11 14.27 -8.52 -8.62
CA GLU A 11 15.68 -8.48 -8.24
C GLU A 11 16.55 -8.35 -9.50
N LEU A 12 17.52 -7.42 -9.49
CA LEU A 12 18.35 -7.12 -10.66
C LEU A 12 19.07 -8.34 -11.24
N HIS A 13 19.57 -9.22 -10.35
CA HIS A 13 20.31 -10.41 -10.77
C HIS A 13 19.47 -11.46 -11.52
N ARG A 14 18.13 -11.33 -11.49
CA ARG A 14 17.20 -12.26 -12.17
C ARG A 14 16.93 -11.90 -13.62
N GLY A 15 17.39 -10.72 -14.05
CA GLY A 15 17.33 -10.28 -15.44
C GLY A 15 15.92 -10.17 -16.04
N GLU A 16 15.86 -10.22 -17.37
CA GLU A 16 14.65 -9.98 -18.18
C GLU A 16 13.50 -10.94 -17.82
N ALA A 17 13.79 -12.21 -17.57
CA ALA A 17 12.76 -13.19 -17.24
C ALA A 17 11.93 -12.82 -15.99
N ALA A 18 12.53 -12.12 -15.02
CA ALA A 18 11.83 -11.66 -13.84
C ALA A 18 10.98 -10.41 -14.12
N ILE A 19 11.39 -9.56 -15.05
CA ILE A 19 10.59 -8.42 -15.54
C ILE A 19 9.37 -8.97 -16.27
N GLU A 20 9.55 -9.93 -17.19
CA GLU A 20 8.46 -10.60 -17.91
C GLU A 20 7.43 -11.20 -16.95
N ALA A 21 7.90 -11.88 -15.88
CA ALA A 21 6.98 -12.47 -14.89
C ALA A 21 6.13 -11.42 -14.16
N VAL A 22 6.67 -10.23 -13.89
CA VAL A 22 5.91 -9.12 -13.30
C VAL A 22 4.90 -8.57 -14.30
N VAL A 23 5.31 -8.31 -15.55
CA VAL A 23 4.43 -7.81 -16.63
C VAL A 23 3.28 -8.79 -16.86
N GLU A 24 3.56 -10.09 -16.98
CA GLU A 24 2.55 -11.12 -17.17
C GLU A 24 1.56 -11.20 -16.00
N LYS A 25 2.05 -11.08 -14.76
CA LYS A 25 1.20 -11.04 -13.57
C LYS A 25 0.23 -9.86 -13.61
N VAL A 26 0.73 -8.65 -13.91
CA VAL A 26 -0.11 -7.45 -14.02
C VAL A 26 -1.11 -7.59 -15.17
N ALA A 27 -0.66 -8.03 -16.35
CA ALA A 27 -1.52 -8.25 -17.52
C ALA A 27 -2.66 -9.22 -17.24
N ARG A 28 -2.39 -10.35 -16.57
CA ARG A 28 -3.43 -11.33 -16.18
C ARG A 28 -4.47 -10.75 -15.25
N VAL A 29 -4.07 -9.91 -14.28
CA VAL A 29 -5.02 -9.29 -13.37
C VAL A 29 -5.82 -8.23 -14.11
N GLN A 30 -5.17 -7.36 -14.92
CA GLN A 30 -5.80 -6.30 -15.71
C GLN A 30 -6.84 -6.87 -16.72
N ALA A 31 -6.53 -7.99 -17.37
CA ALA A 31 -7.46 -8.63 -18.30
C ALA A 31 -8.75 -9.15 -17.63
N ALA A 32 -8.70 -9.39 -16.32
CA ALA A 32 -9.81 -10.00 -15.59
C ALA A 32 -10.60 -9.01 -14.71
N CYS A 33 -9.99 -7.90 -14.30
CA CYS A 33 -10.62 -6.82 -13.54
C CYS A 33 -9.95 -5.47 -13.83
N PRO A 34 -10.70 -4.35 -13.80
CA PRO A 34 -10.13 -3.02 -13.97
C PRO A 34 -9.07 -2.75 -12.90
N ILE A 35 -7.92 -2.21 -13.33
CA ILE A 35 -6.88 -1.67 -12.45
C ILE A 35 -6.73 -0.20 -12.80
N ASP A 36 -6.94 0.68 -11.81
CA ASP A 36 -6.84 2.11 -12.01
C ASP A 36 -5.38 2.59 -11.99
N VAL A 37 -4.54 1.96 -11.14
CA VAL A 37 -3.12 2.33 -10.96
C VAL A 37 -2.33 1.10 -10.49
N VAL A 38 -1.09 0.97 -10.96
CA VAL A 38 -0.12 0.03 -10.39
C VAL A 38 0.75 0.74 -9.37
N ASN A 39 0.74 0.24 -8.11
CA ASN A 39 1.59 0.74 -7.04
C ASN A 39 2.93 0.00 -7.05
N ILE A 40 4.03 0.74 -7.14
CA ILE A 40 5.38 0.17 -7.25
C ILE A 40 6.21 0.64 -6.04
N PRO A 41 6.49 -0.25 -5.07
CA PRO A 41 7.26 0.13 -3.90
C PRO A 41 8.76 0.21 -4.20
N GLU A 42 9.40 1.23 -3.65
CA GLU A 42 10.86 1.27 -3.53
C GLU A 42 11.27 0.35 -2.37
N ILE A 43 12.19 -0.58 -2.64
CA ILE A 43 12.60 -1.59 -1.67
C ILE A 43 14.06 -1.35 -1.28
N HIS A 44 14.29 -1.07 -0.01
CA HIS A 44 15.60 -0.94 0.60
C HIS A 44 15.90 -2.12 1.54
N GLU A 45 17.15 -2.27 1.89
CA GLU A 45 17.55 -3.20 2.94
C GLU A 45 17.05 -2.68 4.30
N GLU A 46 16.22 -3.48 4.95
CA GLU A 46 15.61 -3.12 6.23
C GLU A 46 15.76 -4.26 7.26
N PRO A 47 15.87 -3.94 8.56
CA PRO A 47 15.76 -4.93 9.62
C PRO A 47 14.30 -5.40 9.79
N SER A 48 14.11 -6.49 10.52
CA SER A 48 12.78 -6.90 10.96
C SER A 48 12.10 -5.80 11.76
N ARG A 49 10.78 -5.67 11.55
CA ARG A 49 9.92 -4.76 12.31
C ARG A 49 9.08 -5.48 13.37
N SER A 50 9.24 -6.79 13.49
CA SER A 50 8.53 -7.62 14.45
C SER A 50 9.38 -8.81 14.88
N ASP A 51 9.32 -9.16 16.16
CA ASP A 51 9.98 -10.34 16.73
C ASP A 51 9.33 -11.65 16.28
N GLN A 52 8.08 -11.61 15.81
CA GLN A 52 7.35 -12.76 15.27
C GLN A 52 7.64 -13.01 13.79
N GLY A 53 8.31 -12.05 13.12
CA GLY A 53 8.56 -12.08 11.69
C GLY A 53 9.88 -12.74 11.31
N GLU A 54 9.93 -13.29 10.11
CA GLU A 54 11.14 -13.90 9.55
C GLU A 54 11.33 -13.55 8.08
N ARG A 55 12.53 -13.09 7.73
CA ARG A 55 13.00 -12.99 6.35
C ARG A 55 14.11 -14.01 6.13
N ARG A 56 13.83 -15.04 5.32
CA ARG A 56 14.82 -16.11 5.08
C ARG A 56 15.81 -15.80 3.98
N GLN A 57 15.40 -15.01 2.99
CA GLN A 57 16.28 -14.64 1.89
C GLN A 57 16.96 -13.31 2.20
N PRO A 58 18.28 -13.18 2.02
CA PRO A 58 18.97 -11.91 2.13
C PRO A 58 18.34 -10.84 1.22
N PHE A 59 18.61 -9.58 1.53
CA PHE A 59 18.26 -8.49 0.62
C PHE A 59 19.05 -8.64 -0.68
N ALA A 60 18.36 -8.45 -1.80
CA ALA A 60 18.96 -8.32 -3.12
C ALA A 60 18.51 -6.99 -3.76
N PRO A 61 19.42 -6.24 -4.39
CA PRO A 61 19.09 -5.01 -5.10
C PRO A 61 18.01 -5.26 -6.16
N ARG A 62 17.07 -4.31 -6.26
CA ARG A 62 15.92 -4.41 -7.15
C ARG A 62 15.97 -3.36 -8.25
N MET A 63 15.25 -3.64 -9.34
CA MET A 63 14.99 -2.67 -10.40
C MET A 63 14.40 -1.38 -9.81
N ALA A 64 14.80 -0.23 -10.33
CA ALA A 64 14.22 1.04 -9.88
C ALA A 64 12.71 1.09 -10.18
N PRO A 65 11.87 1.58 -9.25
CA PRO A 65 10.42 1.63 -9.44
C PRO A 65 10.00 2.38 -10.72
N ARG A 66 10.68 3.49 -11.04
CA ARG A 66 10.38 4.30 -12.23
C ARG A 66 10.70 3.55 -13.54
N ASP A 67 11.70 2.68 -13.55
CA ASP A 67 12.02 1.86 -14.74
C ASP A 67 10.98 0.75 -14.94
N LEU A 68 10.53 0.10 -13.85
CA LEU A 68 9.42 -0.84 -13.94
C LEU A 68 8.12 -0.15 -14.37
N ALA A 69 7.85 1.06 -13.87
CA ALA A 69 6.68 1.86 -14.27
C ALA A 69 6.67 2.13 -15.78
N ARG A 70 7.83 2.49 -16.36
CA ARG A 70 7.97 2.68 -17.80
C ARG A 70 7.66 1.40 -18.57
N VAL A 71 8.23 0.26 -18.19
CA VAL A 71 7.97 -1.03 -18.82
C VAL A 71 6.48 -1.38 -18.78
N LEU A 72 5.83 -1.20 -17.63
CA LEU A 72 4.40 -1.48 -17.48
C LEU A 72 3.54 -0.53 -18.32
N HIS A 73 3.90 0.75 -18.39
CA HIS A 73 3.20 1.73 -19.22
C HIS A 73 3.33 1.42 -20.71
N GLU A 74 4.54 1.18 -21.20
CA GLU A 74 4.82 0.88 -22.61
C GLU A 74 4.12 -0.41 -23.08
N ARG A 75 4.07 -1.43 -22.23
CA ARG A 75 3.56 -2.75 -22.60
C ARG A 75 2.08 -2.96 -22.32
N LEU A 76 1.53 -2.31 -21.29
CA LEU A 76 0.17 -2.55 -20.81
C LEU A 76 -0.70 -1.28 -20.77
N GLY A 77 -0.14 -0.10 -21.01
CA GLY A 77 -0.86 1.17 -20.96
C GLY A 77 -1.34 1.56 -19.56
N VAL A 78 -0.80 0.95 -18.49
CA VAL A 78 -1.23 1.23 -17.12
C VAL A 78 -0.52 2.45 -16.54
N GLU A 79 -1.24 3.25 -15.74
CA GLU A 79 -0.62 4.29 -14.93
C GLU A 79 0.04 3.69 -13.68
N SER A 80 1.11 4.34 -13.22
CA SER A 80 1.84 3.91 -12.03
C SER A 80 1.87 4.96 -10.94
N MET A 81 2.00 4.47 -9.71
CA MET A 81 2.25 5.22 -8.49
C MET A 81 3.50 4.64 -7.83
N ILE A 82 4.37 5.47 -7.29
CA ILE A 82 5.60 5.01 -6.63
C ILE A 82 5.52 5.26 -5.12
N ASN A 83 5.78 4.20 -4.33
CA ASN A 83 6.08 4.38 -2.91
C ASN A 83 7.56 4.74 -2.80
N HIS A 84 7.85 6.00 -2.45
CA HIS A 84 9.20 6.56 -2.48
C HIS A 84 9.69 6.93 -1.07
N VAL A 85 10.90 6.47 -0.72
CA VAL A 85 11.51 6.71 0.61
C VAL A 85 12.24 8.06 0.61
N VAL A 86 11.56 9.10 1.07
CA VAL A 86 12.01 10.49 0.97
C VAL A 86 13.22 10.83 1.86
N VAL A 87 13.41 10.11 2.94
CA VAL A 87 14.46 10.41 3.94
C VAL A 87 15.88 10.07 3.48
N HIS A 88 16.03 9.33 2.39
CA HIS A 88 17.34 8.94 1.85
C HIS A 88 17.94 9.97 0.87
N HIS A 89 17.19 10.99 0.49
CA HIS A 89 17.74 12.06 -0.34
C HIS A 89 18.81 12.85 0.40
N ALA A 90 19.87 13.27 -0.31
CA ALA A 90 20.95 14.05 0.28
C ALA A 90 20.51 15.44 0.77
N SER A 91 19.40 15.98 0.23
CA SER A 91 18.84 17.28 0.59
C SER A 91 17.35 17.37 0.20
N GLU A 92 16.67 18.42 0.70
CA GLU A 92 15.31 18.76 0.27
C GLU A 92 15.23 19.04 -1.24
N GLN A 93 16.22 19.73 -1.80
CA GLN A 93 16.26 20.03 -3.23
C GLN A 93 16.43 18.76 -4.06
N ALA A 94 17.24 17.80 -3.64
CA ALA A 94 17.41 16.52 -4.32
C ALA A 94 16.10 15.73 -4.41
N LEU A 95 15.22 15.81 -3.39
CA LEU A 95 13.88 15.21 -3.46
C LEU A 95 13.01 15.90 -4.52
N VAL A 96 12.99 17.24 -4.55
CA VAL A 96 12.20 18.00 -5.53
C VAL A 96 12.67 17.69 -6.95
N ASP A 97 13.98 17.68 -7.17
CA ASP A 97 14.58 17.39 -8.48
C ASP A 97 14.23 15.97 -8.93
N TRP A 98 14.31 14.98 -8.02
CA TRP A 98 13.96 13.59 -8.33
C TRP A 98 12.48 13.42 -8.72
N VAL A 99 11.58 14.12 -8.04
CA VAL A 99 10.13 14.07 -8.33
C VAL A 99 9.84 14.73 -9.67
N ASN A 100 10.45 15.90 -9.95
CA ASN A 100 10.28 16.58 -11.22
C ASN A 100 10.87 15.77 -12.40
N GLU A 101 12.08 15.22 -12.25
CA GLU A 101 12.70 14.34 -13.24
C GLU A 101 11.84 13.08 -13.50
N THR A 102 11.28 12.49 -12.43
CA THR A 102 10.42 11.31 -12.54
C THR A 102 9.14 11.62 -13.33
N TRP A 103 8.58 12.80 -13.16
CA TRP A 103 7.45 13.24 -14.00
C TRP A 103 7.88 13.52 -15.44
N GLU A 104 8.94 14.29 -15.65
CA GLU A 104 9.41 14.71 -16.98
C GLU A 104 9.82 13.51 -17.86
N ALA A 105 10.54 12.54 -17.27
CA ALA A 105 11.10 11.41 -18.01
C ALA A 105 10.18 10.17 -18.05
N TYR A 106 9.25 10.01 -17.08
CA TYR A 106 8.44 8.82 -16.95
C TYR A 106 6.93 9.09 -16.89
N GLY A 107 6.50 10.36 -16.87
CA GLY A 107 5.09 10.75 -16.80
C GLY A 107 4.41 10.47 -15.46
N ILE A 108 5.15 10.08 -14.42
CA ILE A 108 4.60 9.67 -13.12
C ILE A 108 4.25 10.91 -12.29
N ARG A 109 3.01 10.98 -11.80
CA ARG A 109 2.46 12.11 -11.04
C ARG A 109 1.93 11.71 -9.66
N ARG A 110 1.97 10.41 -9.32
CA ARG A 110 1.44 9.87 -8.07
C ARG A 110 2.55 9.27 -7.25
N PHE A 111 2.75 9.78 -6.05
CA PHE A 111 3.80 9.33 -5.14
C PHE A 111 3.21 9.07 -3.76
N VAL A 112 3.51 7.92 -3.17
CA VAL A 112 3.31 7.67 -1.74
C VAL A 112 4.64 7.93 -1.05
N LEU A 113 4.72 9.01 -0.28
CA LEU A 113 5.94 9.38 0.41
C LEU A 113 6.09 8.57 1.68
N VAL A 114 7.22 7.86 1.77
CA VAL A 114 7.54 6.95 2.88
C VAL A 114 8.68 7.52 3.70
N GLY A 115 8.56 7.46 5.02
CA GLY A 115 9.59 7.87 5.97
C GLY A 115 10.61 6.79 6.26
N GLY A 116 11.55 7.09 7.17
CA GLY A 116 12.53 6.12 7.63
C GLY A 116 11.93 5.09 8.60
N GLY A 117 12.46 3.87 8.56
CA GLY A 117 12.03 2.76 9.41
C GLY A 117 12.58 2.81 10.85
N ARG A 118 13.55 3.67 11.16
CA ARG A 118 14.23 3.72 12.47
C ARG A 118 14.16 5.10 13.08
N HIS A 119 13.59 5.22 14.28
CA HIS A 119 13.53 6.48 15.03
C HIS A 119 14.91 6.95 15.53
N SER A 120 15.86 6.03 15.73
CA SER A 120 17.22 6.33 16.23
C SER A 120 18.20 6.78 15.15
N VAL A 121 17.80 6.76 13.87
CA VAL A 121 18.68 7.15 12.75
C VAL A 121 18.34 8.56 12.31
N ARG A 122 19.37 9.42 12.24
CA ARG A 122 19.25 10.73 11.60
C ARG A 122 19.42 10.55 10.09
N TYR A 123 18.35 10.77 9.37
CA TYR A 123 18.35 10.70 7.91
C TYR A 123 18.75 12.05 7.30
N PRO A 124 19.41 12.06 6.12
CA PRO A 124 19.81 13.31 5.45
C PRO A 124 18.63 14.05 4.80
N GLY A 125 17.63 13.32 4.34
CA GLY A 125 16.47 13.87 3.64
C GLY A 125 15.34 14.30 4.59
N PRO A 126 14.28 14.94 4.04
CA PRO A 126 13.17 15.47 4.83
C PRO A 126 12.29 14.36 5.41
N GLY A 127 11.67 14.61 6.56
CA GLY A 127 10.56 13.80 7.04
C GLY A 127 9.31 13.97 6.15
N VAL A 128 8.38 12.99 6.20
CA VAL A 128 7.22 12.91 5.28
C VAL A 128 6.36 14.18 5.29
N THR A 129 6.01 14.71 6.46
CA THR A 129 5.20 15.94 6.56
C THR A 129 5.90 17.14 5.90
N ARG A 130 7.22 17.28 6.13
CA ARG A 130 8.01 18.33 5.47
C ARG A 130 8.10 18.10 3.97
N ALA A 131 8.26 16.85 3.52
CA ALA A 131 8.30 16.48 2.11
C ALA A 131 6.98 16.82 1.39
N ASN A 132 5.82 16.60 2.02
CA ASN A 132 4.52 17.00 1.46
C ASN A 132 4.51 18.50 1.15
N GLY A 133 4.77 19.35 2.16
CA GLY A 133 4.77 20.81 1.98
C GLY A 133 5.79 21.28 0.95
N LEU A 134 6.98 20.70 0.97
CA LEU A 134 8.05 21.02 0.03
C LEU A 134 7.65 20.75 -1.44
N LEU A 135 7.03 19.59 -1.69
CA LEU A 135 6.57 19.23 -3.04
C LEU A 135 5.40 20.08 -3.50
N ARG A 136 4.47 20.47 -2.60
CA ARG A 136 3.40 21.43 -2.92
C ARG A 136 3.94 22.80 -3.29
N GLU A 137 4.99 23.23 -2.62
CA GLU A 137 5.59 24.55 -2.81
C GLU A 137 6.49 24.62 -4.07
N ARG A 138 7.28 23.56 -4.36
CA ARG A 138 8.40 23.64 -5.30
C ARG A 138 8.32 22.66 -6.48
N SER A 139 7.44 21.65 -6.45
CA SER A 139 7.34 20.72 -7.57
C SER A 139 6.63 21.35 -8.77
N ARG A 140 7.13 21.03 -9.97
CA ARG A 140 6.53 21.44 -11.24
C ARG A 140 5.57 20.42 -11.82
N VAL A 141 5.35 19.30 -11.11
CA VAL A 141 4.51 18.20 -11.58
C VAL A 141 3.06 18.66 -11.69
N GLU A 142 2.53 18.66 -12.89
CA GLU A 142 1.13 18.96 -13.13
C GLU A 142 0.21 17.87 -12.55
N SER A 143 -0.83 18.28 -11.82
CA SER A 143 -1.78 17.35 -11.18
C SER A 143 -1.10 16.36 -10.22
N LEU A 144 -0.05 16.81 -9.50
CA LEU A 144 0.67 16.03 -8.51
C LEU A 144 -0.29 15.47 -7.45
N ARG A 145 -0.25 14.17 -7.25
CA ARG A 145 -0.97 13.45 -6.20
C ARG A 145 0.00 12.91 -5.16
N ILE A 146 -0.11 13.37 -3.93
CA ILE A 146 0.74 12.98 -2.80
C ILE A 146 -0.04 12.07 -1.86
N GLY A 147 0.40 10.82 -1.75
CA GLY A 147 -0.05 9.88 -0.75
C GLY A 147 0.96 9.71 0.38
N ASN A 148 0.48 9.20 1.52
CA ASN A 148 1.34 8.81 2.62
C ASN A 148 0.88 7.49 3.23
N ILE A 149 1.78 6.84 3.99
CA ILE A 149 1.45 5.62 4.71
C ILE A 149 0.62 5.94 5.95
N CYS A 150 -0.44 5.13 6.16
CA CYS A 150 -1.25 5.04 7.36
C CYS A 150 -1.01 3.70 8.05
N ILE A 151 -0.69 3.71 9.34
CA ILE A 151 -0.51 2.50 10.15
C ILE A 151 -1.54 2.54 11.28
N PRO A 152 -2.73 1.94 11.08
CA PRO A 152 -3.86 2.09 12.00
C PRO A 152 -3.58 1.67 13.45
N SER A 153 -2.70 0.70 13.65
CA SER A 153 -2.30 0.21 14.98
C SER A 153 -1.36 1.16 15.75
N ARG A 154 -0.87 2.24 15.12
CA ARG A 154 0.04 3.18 15.77
C ARG A 154 -0.74 4.13 16.66
N HIS A 155 -0.30 4.30 17.92
CA HIS A 155 -0.98 5.08 18.94
C HIS A 155 -1.27 6.56 18.54
N ASP A 156 -0.34 7.21 17.84
CA ASP A 156 -0.42 8.62 17.43
C ASP A 156 -0.80 8.82 15.96
N GLU A 157 -1.40 7.82 15.32
CA GLU A 157 -1.64 7.86 13.87
C GLU A 157 -2.66 8.93 13.46
N ALA A 158 -3.68 9.20 14.28
CA ALA A 158 -4.65 10.25 13.99
C ALA A 158 -3.99 11.64 13.89
N GLU A 159 -3.09 11.98 14.83
CA GLU A 159 -2.31 13.21 14.81
C GLU A 159 -1.40 13.28 13.58
N ARG A 160 -0.77 12.15 13.25
CA ARG A 160 0.11 12.06 12.08
C ARG A 160 -0.65 12.26 10.78
N LEU A 161 -1.84 11.63 10.65
CA LEU A 161 -2.66 11.81 9.45
C LEU A 161 -3.12 13.26 9.31
N ALA A 162 -3.61 13.86 10.39
CA ALA A 162 -4.02 15.26 10.41
C ALA A 162 -2.86 16.20 9.99
N ALA A 163 -1.67 16.01 10.55
CA ALA A 163 -0.49 16.80 10.20
C ALA A 163 -0.05 16.61 8.73
N LYS A 164 -0.09 15.38 8.22
CA LYS A 164 0.24 15.07 6.82
C LYS A 164 -0.79 15.67 5.86
N THR A 165 -2.10 15.60 6.21
CA THR A 165 -3.17 16.21 5.43
C THR A 165 -3.01 17.74 5.38
N ALA A 166 -2.77 18.38 6.52
CA ALA A 166 -2.50 19.83 6.59
C ALA A 166 -1.27 20.25 5.78
N ALA A 167 -0.26 19.36 5.68
CA ALA A 167 0.92 19.57 4.85
C ALA A 167 0.72 19.25 3.35
N GLY A 168 -0.48 18.85 2.93
CA GLY A 168 -0.81 18.66 1.53
C GLY A 168 -0.91 17.22 1.04
N ALA A 169 -1.05 16.21 1.90
CA ALA A 169 -1.38 14.86 1.46
C ALA A 169 -2.80 14.81 0.86
N ASP A 170 -2.96 14.16 -0.31
CA ASP A 170 -4.25 13.97 -0.99
C ASP A 170 -4.94 12.67 -0.57
N PHE A 171 -4.17 11.65 -0.23
CA PHE A 171 -4.67 10.33 0.12
C PHE A 171 -3.71 9.58 1.04
N PHE A 172 -4.18 8.50 1.59
CA PHE A 172 -3.36 7.58 2.40
C PHE A 172 -3.47 6.16 1.87
N THR A 173 -2.41 5.37 2.02
CA THR A 173 -2.48 3.91 1.86
C THR A 173 -2.14 3.25 3.19
N THR A 174 -2.93 2.27 3.61
CA THR A 174 -2.70 1.62 4.89
C THR A 174 -1.54 0.64 4.81
N GLN A 175 -0.96 0.29 5.99
CA GLN A 175 -0.29 -1.01 6.11
C GLN A 175 -1.31 -2.13 5.79
N ILE A 176 -0.83 -3.30 5.38
CA ILE A 176 -1.69 -4.45 5.10
C ILE A 176 -2.58 -4.76 6.30
N LEU A 177 -3.89 -4.88 6.07
CA LEU A 177 -4.91 -5.09 7.08
C LEU A 177 -5.51 -6.49 6.98
N TYR A 178 -5.70 -7.12 8.13
CA TYR A 178 -6.50 -8.34 8.29
C TYR A 178 -7.61 -8.17 9.33
N GLU A 179 -7.43 -7.28 10.29
CA GLU A 179 -8.37 -6.98 11.38
C GLU A 179 -8.85 -5.54 11.25
N PRO A 180 -10.17 -5.28 11.23
CA PRO A 180 -10.72 -3.95 10.93
C PRO A 180 -10.70 -2.99 12.13
N GLU A 181 -10.59 -3.50 13.37
CA GLU A 181 -10.87 -2.77 14.61
C GLU A 181 -9.98 -1.54 14.78
N ALA A 182 -8.66 -1.71 14.56
CA ALA A 182 -7.72 -0.59 14.67
C ALA A 182 -8.00 0.51 13.63
N PHE A 183 -8.43 0.12 12.43
CA PHE A 183 -8.75 1.07 11.36
C PHE A 183 -10.07 1.80 11.63
N THR A 184 -11.11 1.08 12.06
CA THR A 184 -12.41 1.70 12.38
C THR A 184 -12.29 2.65 13.58
N ALA A 185 -11.57 2.28 14.64
CA ALA A 185 -11.28 3.15 15.78
C ALA A 185 -10.47 4.41 15.37
N LEU A 186 -9.54 4.28 14.41
CA LEU A 186 -8.83 5.42 13.85
C LEU A 186 -9.77 6.36 13.10
N LEU A 187 -10.71 5.83 12.29
CA LEU A 187 -11.74 6.63 11.60
C LEU A 187 -12.62 7.39 12.59
N ASP A 188 -13.07 6.75 13.68
CA ASP A 188 -13.87 7.39 14.73
C ASP A 188 -13.11 8.55 15.38
N THR A 189 -11.83 8.33 15.67
CA THR A 189 -10.95 9.35 16.26
C THR A 189 -10.77 10.55 15.32
N LEU A 190 -10.56 10.29 14.03
CA LEU A 190 -10.42 11.33 13.00
C LEU A 190 -11.73 12.07 12.77
N ALA A 191 -12.87 11.38 12.77
CA ALA A 191 -14.19 11.98 12.64
C ALA A 191 -14.50 12.92 13.82
N ALA A 192 -14.23 12.48 15.05
CA ALA A 192 -14.41 13.30 16.26
C ALA A 192 -13.56 14.59 16.25
N ARG A 193 -12.44 14.58 15.52
CA ARG A 193 -11.52 15.73 15.36
C ARG A 193 -11.79 16.56 14.10
N ALA A 194 -12.80 16.22 13.29
CA ALA A 194 -13.05 16.80 11.97
C ALA A 194 -11.80 16.77 11.06
N ALA A 195 -10.99 15.69 11.16
CA ALA A 195 -9.71 15.53 10.47
C ALA A 195 -9.69 14.31 9.54
N LEU A 196 -10.85 13.86 9.08
CA LEU A 196 -10.94 12.75 8.11
C LEU A 196 -10.24 13.13 6.81
N PRO A 197 -9.33 12.27 6.29
CA PRO A 197 -8.71 12.49 4.99
C PRO A 197 -9.72 12.28 3.87
N PRO A 198 -9.48 12.85 2.67
CA PRO A 198 -10.43 12.71 1.55
C PRO A 198 -10.49 11.29 0.97
N GLU A 199 -9.38 10.56 0.97
CA GLU A 199 -9.26 9.23 0.33
C GLU A 199 -8.30 8.33 1.12
N ILE A 200 -8.69 7.06 1.30
CA ILE A 200 -7.84 6.03 1.90
C ILE A 200 -7.87 4.77 1.03
N LEU A 201 -6.69 4.30 0.63
CA LEU A 201 -6.48 3.01 -0.02
C LEU A 201 -6.20 1.96 1.05
N LEU A 202 -7.09 0.98 1.21
CA LEU A 202 -6.85 -0.13 2.13
C LEU A 202 -6.02 -1.21 1.46
N ALA A 203 -4.87 -1.52 2.07
CA ALA A 203 -3.96 -2.53 1.55
C ALA A 203 -4.33 -3.93 2.05
N PHE A 204 -4.52 -4.85 1.12
CA PHE A 204 -4.81 -6.25 1.38
C PHE A 204 -3.83 -7.17 0.66
N CYS A 205 -3.32 -8.17 1.35
CA CYS A 205 -2.41 -9.17 0.82
C CYS A 205 -2.94 -10.58 1.09
N PRO A 206 -3.32 -11.38 0.07
CA PRO A 206 -3.57 -12.79 0.29
C PRO A 206 -2.35 -13.49 0.89
N ILE A 207 -2.56 -14.41 1.82
CA ILE A 207 -1.50 -15.21 2.44
C ILE A 207 -1.56 -16.61 1.84
N ARG A 208 -0.46 -17.07 1.24
CA ARG A 208 -0.41 -18.40 0.62
C ARG A 208 -0.16 -19.53 1.63
N ASN A 209 0.69 -19.29 2.62
CA ASN A 209 1.09 -20.27 3.64
C ASN A 209 1.68 -19.56 4.86
N ALA A 210 1.93 -20.31 5.94
CA ALA A 210 2.50 -19.78 7.18
C ALA A 210 3.85 -19.06 6.99
N ARG A 211 4.68 -19.50 6.03
CA ARG A 211 5.94 -18.83 5.69
C ARG A 211 5.73 -17.43 5.12
N ASN A 212 4.74 -17.27 4.25
CA ASN A 212 4.37 -15.97 3.70
C ASN A 212 3.84 -15.04 4.79
N LEU A 213 3.03 -15.55 5.73
CA LEU A 213 2.56 -14.78 6.89
C LEU A 213 3.74 -14.29 7.74
N ARG A 214 4.71 -15.15 8.09
CA ARG A 214 5.90 -14.74 8.86
C ARG A 214 6.71 -13.64 8.15
N PHE A 215 6.78 -13.66 6.83
CA PHE A 215 7.40 -12.58 6.08
C PHE A 215 6.62 -11.27 6.18
N LEU A 216 5.29 -11.31 6.16
CA LEU A 216 4.46 -10.10 6.35
C LEU A 216 4.61 -9.53 7.77
N LEU A 217 4.69 -10.40 8.80
CA LEU A 217 5.00 -9.96 10.17
C LEU A 217 6.37 -9.29 10.23
N TRP A 218 7.37 -9.84 9.53
CA TRP A 218 8.69 -9.21 9.41
C TRP A 218 8.61 -7.79 8.80
N LEU A 219 7.71 -7.56 7.85
CA LEU A 219 7.44 -6.23 7.27
C LEU A 219 6.66 -5.29 8.22
N GLY A 220 6.25 -5.76 9.41
CA GLY A 220 5.51 -4.99 10.40
C GLY A 220 3.99 -5.02 10.22
N VAL A 221 3.47 -5.99 9.46
CA VAL A 221 2.04 -6.31 9.49
C VAL A 221 1.70 -6.90 10.85
N THR A 222 0.58 -6.51 11.43
CA THR A 222 0.10 -7.03 12.71
C THR A 222 -1.10 -7.92 12.51
N VAL A 223 -1.12 -9.04 13.21
CA VAL A 223 -2.29 -9.93 13.38
C VAL A 223 -2.36 -10.38 14.84
N SER A 224 -3.55 -10.57 15.36
CA SER A 224 -3.71 -11.16 16.70
C SER A 224 -3.25 -12.62 16.74
N ASP A 225 -2.87 -13.11 17.91
CA ASP A 225 -2.47 -14.52 18.09
C ASP A 225 -3.59 -15.47 17.65
N ALA A 226 -4.84 -15.14 17.99
CA ALA A 226 -6.00 -15.93 17.60
C ALA A 226 -6.16 -16.01 16.06
N LEU A 227 -5.96 -14.89 15.36
CA LEU A 227 -6.01 -14.87 13.90
C LEU A 227 -4.83 -15.63 13.30
N TYR A 228 -3.62 -15.48 13.87
CA TYR A 228 -2.45 -16.22 13.43
C TYR A 228 -2.68 -17.75 13.52
N ASP A 229 -3.16 -18.21 14.67
CA ASP A 229 -3.45 -19.63 14.94
C ASP A 229 -4.51 -20.17 13.97
N TRP A 230 -5.59 -19.43 13.79
CA TRP A 230 -6.65 -19.81 12.85
C TRP A 230 -6.17 -19.86 11.41
N LEU A 231 -5.39 -18.87 10.95
CA LEU A 231 -4.83 -18.85 9.59
C LEU A 231 -3.90 -20.04 9.34
N THR A 232 -3.11 -20.44 10.35
CA THR A 232 -2.02 -21.43 10.18
C THR A 232 -2.37 -22.83 10.68
N ALA A 233 -3.58 -23.05 11.21
CA ALA A 233 -4.00 -24.34 11.75
C ALA A 233 -4.01 -25.49 10.71
N ASP A 234 -4.09 -25.17 9.41
CA ASP A 234 -4.02 -26.12 8.31
C ASP A 234 -3.36 -25.45 7.10
N ASP A 235 -2.15 -25.90 6.76
CA ASP A 235 -1.36 -25.33 5.66
C ASP A 235 -2.08 -25.33 4.30
N ALA A 236 -2.94 -26.31 4.05
CA ALA A 236 -3.72 -26.41 2.81
C ALA A 236 -4.81 -25.32 2.73
N GLN A 237 -5.27 -24.79 3.84
CA GLN A 237 -6.37 -23.82 3.94
C GLN A 237 -5.90 -22.36 4.11
N VAL A 238 -4.62 -22.10 4.32
CA VAL A 238 -4.10 -20.75 4.61
C VAL A 238 -4.58 -19.72 3.59
N LEU A 239 -4.49 -20.02 2.29
CA LEU A 239 -4.92 -19.09 1.26
C LEU A 239 -6.42 -18.83 1.32
N ALA A 240 -7.23 -19.88 1.44
CA ALA A 240 -8.69 -19.75 1.51
C ALA A 240 -9.12 -18.93 2.73
N ARG A 241 -8.57 -19.23 3.91
CA ARG A 241 -8.81 -18.49 5.15
C ARG A 241 -8.38 -17.03 5.07
N SER A 242 -7.23 -16.74 4.48
CA SER A 242 -6.78 -15.36 4.32
C SER A 242 -7.70 -14.55 3.41
N LEU A 243 -8.21 -15.14 2.33
CA LEU A 243 -9.19 -14.50 1.45
C LEU A 243 -10.53 -14.28 2.18
N GLU A 244 -10.98 -15.24 2.97
CA GLU A 244 -12.17 -15.11 3.81
C GLU A 244 -12.01 -13.98 4.82
N GLN A 245 -10.90 -13.94 5.55
CA GLN A 245 -10.62 -12.89 6.52
C GLN A 245 -10.56 -11.48 5.89
N ILE A 246 -9.95 -11.35 4.72
CA ILE A 246 -9.91 -10.05 4.02
C ILE A 246 -11.32 -9.60 3.63
N ARG A 247 -12.16 -10.51 3.11
CA ARG A 247 -13.57 -10.19 2.78
C ARG A 247 -14.34 -9.74 4.02
N HIS A 248 -14.15 -10.45 5.13
CA HIS A 248 -14.78 -10.13 6.40
C HIS A 248 -14.36 -8.75 6.91
N ALA A 249 -13.06 -8.48 6.97
CA ALA A 249 -12.53 -7.17 7.37
C ALA A 249 -13.06 -6.04 6.48
N TRP A 250 -13.03 -6.23 5.16
CA TRP A 250 -13.57 -5.25 4.21
C TRP A 250 -15.05 -4.98 4.41
N ALA A 251 -15.87 -6.02 4.59
CA ALA A 251 -17.30 -5.88 4.81
C ALA A 251 -17.60 -5.07 6.07
N GLN A 252 -16.88 -5.31 7.18
CA GLN A 252 -17.01 -4.55 8.42
C GLN A 252 -16.59 -3.09 8.24
N ILE A 253 -15.48 -2.83 7.58
CA ILE A 253 -15.00 -1.47 7.30
C ILE A 253 -16.02 -0.70 6.44
N VAL A 254 -16.56 -1.30 5.39
CA VAL A 254 -17.57 -0.67 4.54
C VAL A 254 -18.86 -0.40 5.31
N ALA A 255 -19.29 -1.31 6.16
CA ALA A 255 -20.46 -1.11 7.03
C ALA A 255 -20.24 0.06 8.01
N HIS A 256 -19.07 0.11 8.64
CA HIS A 256 -18.68 1.19 9.55
C HIS A 256 -18.62 2.56 8.82
N GLN A 257 -18.01 2.62 7.64
CA GLN A 257 -17.96 3.83 6.82
C GLN A 257 -19.36 4.36 6.48
N ARG A 258 -20.27 3.46 6.12
CA ARG A 258 -21.66 3.85 5.79
C ARG A 258 -22.39 4.45 6.97
N ALA A 259 -22.10 4.00 8.18
CA ALA A 259 -22.66 4.58 9.39
C ALA A 259 -22.22 6.05 9.62
N HIS A 260 -21.03 6.45 9.13
CA HIS A 260 -20.54 7.82 9.18
C HIS A 260 -21.12 8.73 8.09
N GLY A 261 -21.84 8.19 7.12
CA GLY A 261 -22.52 8.93 6.07
C GLY A 261 -21.56 9.68 5.11
N ARG A 262 -21.99 10.87 4.65
CA ARG A 262 -21.24 11.66 3.66
C ARG A 262 -19.91 12.26 4.14
N ALA A 263 -19.68 12.29 5.44
CA ALA A 263 -18.43 12.79 6.02
C ALA A 263 -17.28 11.77 5.95
N ALA A 264 -17.57 10.50 5.63
CA ALA A 264 -16.56 9.46 5.56
C ALA A 264 -15.60 9.63 4.36
N PRO A 265 -14.32 9.24 4.49
CA PRO A 265 -13.36 9.26 3.38
C PRO A 265 -13.80 8.34 2.24
N ALA A 266 -13.39 8.63 1.00
CA ALA A 266 -13.49 7.64 -0.06
C ALA A 266 -12.59 6.44 0.28
N LEU A 267 -13.17 5.23 0.30
CA LEU A 267 -12.43 3.99 0.51
C LEU A 267 -12.21 3.27 -0.82
N ASP A 268 -10.94 3.04 -1.12
CA ASP A 268 -10.46 2.32 -2.27
C ASP A 268 -9.55 1.17 -1.82
N ILE A 269 -9.15 0.26 -2.70
CA ILE A 269 -8.35 -0.90 -2.35
C ILE A 269 -6.97 -0.86 -3.01
N ASN A 270 -5.94 -1.29 -2.27
CA ASN A 270 -4.61 -1.60 -2.76
C ASN A 270 -4.35 -3.11 -2.57
N LEU A 271 -4.42 -3.87 -3.65
CA LEU A 271 -4.12 -5.30 -3.63
C LEU A 271 -2.62 -5.49 -3.74
N ALA A 272 -2.01 -5.98 -2.67
CA ALA A 272 -0.57 -6.19 -2.55
C ALA A 272 -0.22 -7.69 -2.52
N PRO A 273 -0.28 -8.43 -3.66
CA PRO A 273 0.00 -9.87 -3.69
C PRO A 273 1.50 -10.15 -3.53
N ILE A 274 2.01 -9.95 -2.30
CA ILE A 274 3.42 -10.13 -1.94
C ILE A 274 3.76 -11.61 -1.84
N GLY A 275 4.78 -12.02 -2.61
CA GLY A 275 5.18 -13.43 -2.70
C GLY A 275 4.49 -14.17 -3.84
N PRO A 276 4.50 -15.53 -3.82
CA PRO A 276 4.01 -16.37 -4.92
C PRO A 276 2.47 -16.55 -4.86
N ILE A 277 1.74 -15.44 -4.84
CA ILE A 277 0.27 -15.45 -4.85
C ILE A 277 -0.24 -15.69 -6.28
N PRO A 278 -1.12 -16.68 -6.51
CA PRO A 278 -1.69 -16.92 -7.83
C PRO A 278 -2.48 -15.70 -8.33
N PRO A 279 -2.31 -15.24 -9.58
CA PRO A 279 -3.09 -14.14 -10.13
C PRO A 279 -4.60 -14.35 -10.02
N ALA A 280 -5.08 -15.58 -10.18
CA ALA A 280 -6.50 -15.91 -10.01
C ALA A 280 -7.05 -15.58 -8.62
N ALA A 281 -6.26 -15.77 -7.55
CA ALA A 281 -6.66 -15.40 -6.19
C ALA A 281 -6.79 -13.89 -6.03
N THR A 282 -5.86 -13.11 -6.62
CA THR A 282 -5.92 -11.64 -6.64
C THR A 282 -7.14 -11.14 -7.40
N VAL A 283 -7.44 -11.74 -8.57
CA VAL A 283 -8.63 -11.42 -9.37
C VAL A 283 -9.93 -11.73 -8.62
N ALA A 284 -10.02 -12.92 -8.01
CA ALA A 284 -11.19 -13.30 -7.23
C ALA A 284 -11.42 -12.30 -6.08
N LEU A 285 -10.36 -11.98 -5.34
CA LEU A 285 -10.43 -11.01 -4.25
C LEU A 285 -10.88 -9.63 -4.74
N ALA A 286 -10.31 -9.10 -5.83
CA ALA A 286 -10.72 -7.81 -6.39
C ALA A 286 -12.22 -7.76 -6.70
N LYS A 287 -12.75 -8.82 -7.34
CA LYS A 287 -14.17 -8.93 -7.68
C LYS A 287 -15.06 -9.00 -6.45
N ASP A 288 -14.65 -9.77 -5.45
CA ASP A 288 -15.40 -9.92 -4.20
C ASP A 288 -15.46 -8.61 -3.40
N LEU A 289 -14.33 -7.92 -3.25
CA LEU A 289 -14.28 -6.64 -2.55
C LEU A 289 -15.10 -5.57 -3.28
N ALA A 290 -15.06 -5.54 -4.61
CA ALA A 290 -15.90 -4.65 -5.41
C ALA A 290 -17.40 -4.96 -5.26
N ALA A 291 -17.77 -6.23 -5.18
CA ALA A 291 -19.16 -6.64 -4.94
C ALA A 291 -19.64 -6.24 -3.54
N LEU A 292 -18.84 -6.49 -2.50
CA LEU A 292 -19.13 -6.10 -1.12
C LEU A 292 -19.26 -4.58 -0.97
N HIS A 293 -18.43 -3.80 -1.69
CA HIS A 293 -18.52 -2.35 -1.67
C HIS A 293 -19.86 -1.84 -2.26
N ARG A 294 -20.39 -2.50 -3.28
CA ARG A 294 -21.66 -2.12 -3.93
C ARG A 294 -22.91 -2.68 -3.24
N ALA A 295 -22.77 -3.76 -2.46
CA ALA A 295 -23.90 -4.40 -1.81
C ALA A 295 -24.67 -3.39 -0.93
N PRO A 296 -26.01 -3.39 -0.95
CA PRO A 296 -26.78 -2.58 -0.01
C PRO A 296 -26.45 -2.98 1.44
N PRO A 297 -26.62 -2.07 2.42
CA PRO A 297 -26.47 -2.44 3.81
C PRO A 297 -27.41 -3.63 4.09
N ILE A 298 -26.88 -4.65 4.75
CA ILE A 298 -27.72 -5.75 5.23
C ILE A 298 -28.66 -5.12 6.23
N GLY A 299 -29.98 -5.10 5.92
CA GLY A 299 -31.00 -4.54 6.81
C GLY A 299 -30.90 -5.18 8.18
N VAL A 300 -30.76 -4.36 9.19
CA VAL A 300 -30.92 -4.74 10.61
C VAL A 300 -32.40 -4.87 10.92
#